data_1dd975988bb16e235cc6357471e2cd37
#
_entry.id   1dd975988bb16e235cc6357471e2cd37
#
_cell.length_a   1.000
_cell.length_b   1.000
_cell.length_c   1.000
_cell.angle_alpha   90.00
_cell.angle_beta   90.00
_cell.angle_gamma   90.00
#
_symmetry.space_group_name_H-M   'P 1'
#
loop_
_entity.id
_entity.type
_entity.pdbx_description
1 polymer ?
#
loop_
_entity_poly.entity_id
_entity_poly.type
_entity_poly.pdbx_seq_one_letter_code
_entity_poly.pdbx_strand_id
1 'polypeptide(L)'
;MDLSHFPRRNYTPFPTPLERAPRFSAALAASCPGGTGPNIWIKRDDMLGLFPGGNKTRKLEFLMGEALAQGADTIITCGAPQSNHCRITLTAAVREGLKCRFVIEERVPGSYSQTASGNNFMFHLMGIDAITVVPGGSDMAAAMAQMADQVGAEGGKPYIIPGGGSNAVGGLGYVACAQELQQQFFDQAIQIDRVVVGSGSSGTHGGLVAGFLGNHIKIPIVGIGVSRDPADQEPLVFKEAQAVADLLDVGLTIPREAVVSVGGYWQPKYSIPNAAMVEAVQMLARTEAILLDPVYTGKIMAGLIGLARQGYFKPNEQVLFLHTGGLPSLHAYEDVVLGRVEV
;
A
#
# COMPACT_ATOMS: atom_id res chain seq x y z
N MET A 1 18.89 11.94 -2.54
CA MET A 1 19.40 10.56 -2.45
C MET A 1 19.57 10.00 -3.86
N ASP A 2 20.63 9.27 -4.13
CA ASP A 2 20.86 8.65 -5.45
C ASP A 2 20.34 7.21 -5.45
N LEU A 3 19.42 6.90 -6.35
CA LEU A 3 18.85 5.57 -6.55
C LEU A 3 19.34 4.91 -7.85
N SER A 4 20.22 5.57 -8.61
CA SER A 4 20.61 5.12 -9.95
C SER A 4 21.45 3.84 -9.98
N HIS A 5 22.10 3.51 -8.86
CA HIS A 5 22.93 2.31 -8.74
C HIS A 5 22.14 1.05 -8.35
N PHE A 6 20.87 1.18 -7.98
CA PHE A 6 20.01 0.03 -7.72
C PHE A 6 19.37 -0.48 -9.00
N PRO A 7 19.38 -1.81 -9.26
CA PRO A 7 18.62 -2.38 -10.36
C PRO A 7 17.15 -1.98 -10.27
N ARG A 8 16.60 -1.43 -11.36
CA ARG A 8 15.22 -0.94 -11.38
C ARG A 8 14.54 -1.23 -12.71
N ARG A 9 13.31 -1.70 -12.67
CA ARG A 9 12.37 -1.72 -13.81
C ARG A 9 11.54 -0.45 -13.80
N ASN A 10 11.18 0.05 -14.96
CA ASN A 10 10.32 1.21 -15.08
C ASN A 10 8.93 0.75 -15.56
N TYR A 11 8.00 0.63 -14.61
CA TYR A 11 6.61 0.25 -14.89
C TYR A 11 5.69 1.46 -15.03
N THR A 12 6.07 2.60 -14.47
CA THR A 12 5.29 3.84 -14.51
C THR A 12 6.13 4.94 -15.15
N PRO A 13 5.85 5.30 -16.43
CA PRO A 13 6.72 6.23 -17.18
C PRO A 13 6.54 7.69 -16.77
N PHE A 14 5.48 8.01 -16.01
CA PHE A 14 5.16 9.38 -15.59
C PHE A 14 4.88 9.46 -14.10
N PRO A 15 5.11 10.64 -13.45
CA PRO A 15 4.67 10.86 -12.09
C PRO A 15 3.15 10.64 -11.96
N THR A 16 2.72 9.99 -10.86
CA THR A 16 1.29 9.86 -10.61
C THR A 16 0.68 11.23 -10.28
N PRO A 17 -0.59 11.48 -10.64
CA PRO A 17 -1.23 12.75 -10.35
C PRO A 17 -1.20 13.11 -8.87
N LEU A 18 -1.04 14.40 -8.60
CA LEU A 18 -1.23 15.03 -7.31
C LEU A 18 -2.33 16.07 -7.49
N GLU A 19 -3.50 15.81 -6.94
CA GLU A 19 -4.71 16.59 -7.21
C GLU A 19 -5.47 16.97 -5.95
N ARG A 20 -6.18 18.10 -6.00
CA ARG A 20 -7.05 18.53 -4.91
C ARG A 20 -8.36 17.74 -4.92
N ALA A 21 -8.93 17.53 -3.72
CA ALA A 21 -10.25 16.97 -3.54
C ALA A 21 -11.20 18.01 -2.89
N PRO A 22 -11.61 19.07 -3.64
CA PRO A 22 -12.31 20.20 -3.04
C PRO A 22 -13.73 19.86 -2.57
N ARG A 23 -14.45 19.00 -3.29
CA ARG A 23 -15.81 18.61 -2.91
C ARG A 23 -15.78 17.66 -1.71
N PHE A 24 -14.80 16.77 -1.65
CA PHE A 24 -14.56 15.93 -0.49
C PHE A 24 -14.17 16.77 0.73
N SER A 25 -13.25 17.74 0.56
CA SER A 25 -12.82 18.64 1.63
C SER A 25 -14.01 19.43 2.20
N ALA A 26 -14.90 19.95 1.35
CA ALA A 26 -16.09 20.66 1.79
C ALA A 26 -17.08 19.75 2.54
N ALA A 27 -17.32 18.53 2.05
CA ALA A 27 -18.18 17.55 2.72
C ALA A 27 -17.59 17.11 4.08
N LEU A 28 -16.27 16.92 4.15
CA LEU A 28 -15.56 16.61 5.38
C LEU A 28 -15.67 17.75 6.39
N ALA A 29 -15.38 18.99 5.98
CA ALA A 29 -15.46 20.16 6.82
C ALA A 29 -16.85 20.34 7.45
N ALA A 30 -17.92 20.10 6.68
CA ALA A 30 -19.28 20.16 7.20
C ALA A 30 -19.57 19.17 8.36
N SER A 31 -18.79 18.09 8.48
CA SER A 31 -18.87 17.10 9.56
C SER A 31 -17.87 17.31 10.70
N CYS A 32 -17.01 18.32 10.59
CA CYS A 32 -16.01 18.66 11.58
C CYS A 32 -16.51 19.73 12.59
N PRO A 33 -15.91 19.84 13.78
CA PRO A 33 -16.24 20.88 14.76
C PRO A 33 -16.14 22.28 14.13
N GLY A 34 -17.15 23.11 14.36
CA GLY A 34 -17.23 24.47 13.82
C GLY A 34 -17.40 24.56 12.29
N GLY A 35 -17.71 23.46 11.60
CA GLY A 35 -17.91 23.46 10.16
C GLY A 35 -16.63 23.74 9.35
N THR A 36 -15.45 23.53 9.94
CA THR A 36 -14.15 23.78 9.32
C THR A 36 -13.26 22.54 9.41
N GLY A 37 -12.47 22.28 8.37
CA GLY A 37 -11.61 21.09 8.30
C GLY A 37 -10.38 21.29 7.43
N PRO A 38 -9.59 20.23 7.23
CA PRO A 38 -8.43 20.27 6.34
C PRO A 38 -8.83 20.34 4.86
N ASN A 39 -7.91 20.86 4.05
CA ASN A 39 -7.96 20.74 2.60
C ASN A 39 -7.26 19.45 2.17
N ILE A 40 -7.94 18.59 1.46
CA ILE A 40 -7.42 17.28 1.07
C ILE A 40 -6.84 17.31 -0.33
N TRP A 41 -5.64 16.79 -0.42
CA TRP A 41 -4.93 16.46 -1.65
C TRP A 41 -4.80 14.94 -1.76
N ILE A 42 -4.80 14.42 -2.97
CA ILE A 42 -4.69 12.99 -3.23
C ILE A 42 -3.51 12.72 -4.15
N LYS A 43 -2.56 11.91 -3.67
CA LYS A 43 -1.52 11.32 -4.52
C LYS A 43 -2.06 10.02 -5.10
N ARG A 44 -2.20 9.96 -6.41
CA ARG A 44 -2.91 8.92 -7.16
C ARG A 44 -2.03 7.71 -7.50
N ASP A 45 -1.46 7.04 -6.49
CA ASP A 45 -0.71 5.81 -6.71
C ASP A 45 -1.60 4.61 -7.11
N ASP A 46 -2.92 4.77 -7.07
CA ASP A 46 -3.89 3.88 -7.71
C ASP A 46 -3.77 3.87 -9.25
N MET A 47 -3.16 4.90 -9.85
CA MET A 47 -2.94 5.04 -11.30
C MET A 47 -1.55 4.58 -11.75
N LEU A 48 -0.77 3.91 -10.90
CA LEU A 48 0.54 3.36 -11.27
C LEU A 48 0.44 2.31 -12.38
N GLY A 49 1.49 2.19 -13.19
CA GLY A 49 1.50 1.52 -14.48
C GLY A 49 1.35 -0.01 -14.51
N LEU A 50 1.41 -0.74 -13.39
CA LEU A 50 0.99 -2.14 -13.32
C LEU A 50 -0.52 -2.19 -13.06
N PHE A 51 -1.28 -1.96 -14.10
CA PHE A 51 -2.75 -1.77 -14.05
C PHE A 51 -3.52 -3.04 -13.62
N PRO A 52 -4.62 -2.88 -12.87
CA PRO A 52 -5.03 -1.64 -12.22
C PRO A 52 -4.10 -1.34 -11.04
N GLY A 53 -3.54 -0.13 -11.03
CA GLY A 53 -2.41 0.31 -10.22
C GLY A 53 -2.43 0.06 -8.71
N GLY A 54 -1.42 0.57 -8.07
CA GLY A 54 -1.29 0.50 -6.60
C GLY A 54 0.16 0.59 -6.13
N ASN A 55 0.32 0.91 -4.87
CA ASN A 55 1.61 1.17 -4.21
C ASN A 55 2.67 0.07 -4.39
N LYS A 56 2.27 -1.15 -4.67
CA LYS A 56 3.20 -2.26 -4.88
C LYS A 56 4.00 -2.11 -6.16
N THR A 57 3.47 -1.39 -7.16
CA THR A 57 4.20 -1.08 -8.40
C THR A 57 5.54 -0.42 -8.13
N ARG A 58 5.56 0.62 -7.27
CA ARG A 58 6.82 1.31 -6.90
C ARG A 58 7.83 0.39 -6.26
N LYS A 59 7.39 -0.49 -5.36
CA LYS A 59 8.25 -1.48 -4.71
C LYS A 59 8.78 -2.51 -5.70
N LEU A 60 7.89 -2.98 -6.58
CA LEU A 60 8.22 -4.00 -7.59
C LEU A 60 9.17 -3.48 -8.66
N GLU A 61 9.23 -2.19 -8.92
CA GLU A 61 10.25 -1.65 -9.81
C GLU A 61 11.67 -2.05 -9.35
N PHE A 62 11.95 -2.01 -8.06
CA PHE A 62 13.25 -2.39 -7.51
C PHE A 62 13.35 -3.90 -7.24
N LEU A 63 12.33 -4.51 -6.66
CA LEU A 63 12.32 -5.96 -6.38
C LEU A 63 12.43 -6.80 -7.66
N MET A 64 11.74 -6.43 -8.72
CA MET A 64 11.87 -7.11 -10.01
C MET A 64 13.20 -6.80 -10.70
N GLY A 65 13.73 -5.58 -10.51
CA GLY A 65 15.09 -5.25 -10.95
C GLY A 65 16.12 -6.18 -10.33
N GLU A 66 16.05 -6.39 -9.02
CA GLU A 66 16.93 -7.30 -8.28
C GLU A 66 16.72 -8.76 -8.70
N ALA A 67 15.45 -9.23 -8.78
CA ALA A 67 15.14 -10.60 -9.21
C ALA A 67 15.75 -10.93 -10.58
N LEU A 68 15.59 -10.04 -11.55
CA LEU A 68 16.16 -10.20 -12.89
C LEU A 68 17.69 -10.17 -12.90
N ALA A 69 18.30 -9.29 -12.09
CA ALA A 69 19.75 -9.23 -11.94
C ALA A 69 20.34 -10.53 -11.35
N GLN A 70 19.56 -11.23 -10.50
CA GLN A 70 19.90 -12.54 -9.96
C GLN A 70 19.57 -13.69 -10.92
N GLY A 71 18.94 -13.42 -12.05
CA GLY A 71 18.56 -14.43 -13.06
C GLY A 71 17.39 -15.30 -12.63
N ALA A 72 16.48 -14.78 -11.80
CA ALA A 72 15.27 -15.50 -11.39
C ALA A 72 14.34 -15.76 -12.59
N ASP A 73 13.69 -16.92 -12.60
CA ASP A 73 12.66 -17.31 -13.57
C ASP A 73 11.26 -17.46 -12.94
N THR A 74 11.21 -17.54 -11.62
CA THR A 74 9.98 -17.76 -10.86
C THR A 74 9.92 -16.83 -9.66
N ILE A 75 8.86 -16.01 -9.60
CA ILE A 75 8.59 -15.13 -8.46
C ILE A 75 7.66 -15.84 -7.48
N ILE A 76 8.00 -15.78 -6.19
CA ILE A 76 7.19 -16.34 -5.11
C ILE A 76 6.81 -15.21 -4.17
N THR A 77 5.53 -15.12 -3.81
CA THR A 77 5.08 -14.17 -2.79
C THR A 77 3.87 -14.69 -2.02
N CYS A 78 3.44 -13.92 -1.01
CA CYS A 78 2.30 -14.31 -0.19
C CYS A 78 1.31 -13.16 0.04
N GLY A 79 0.08 -13.53 0.40
CA GLY A 79 -0.97 -12.58 0.74
C GLY A 79 -2.26 -13.26 1.21
N ALA A 80 -3.30 -12.45 1.39
CA ALA A 80 -4.67 -12.92 1.65
C ALA A 80 -5.43 -13.15 0.33
N PRO A 81 -6.63 -13.78 0.34
CA PRO A 81 -7.40 -14.10 -0.88
C PRO A 81 -7.64 -12.92 -1.83
N GLN A 82 -7.85 -11.70 -1.31
CA GLN A 82 -8.03 -10.48 -2.11
C GLN A 82 -6.79 -9.57 -2.09
N SER A 83 -5.59 -10.17 -2.11
CA SER A 83 -4.34 -9.43 -2.00
C SER A 83 -4.03 -8.57 -3.24
N ASN A 84 -4.04 -7.26 -3.09
CA ASN A 84 -3.54 -6.32 -4.11
C ASN A 84 -2.05 -6.54 -4.39
N HIS A 85 -1.27 -6.93 -3.36
CA HIS A 85 0.14 -7.23 -3.52
C HIS A 85 0.37 -8.42 -4.44
N CYS A 86 -0.31 -9.55 -4.21
CA CYS A 86 -0.20 -10.73 -5.08
C CYS A 86 -0.57 -10.38 -6.52
N ARG A 87 -1.69 -9.67 -6.76
CA ARG A 87 -2.11 -9.27 -8.10
C ARG A 87 -1.04 -8.44 -8.81
N ILE A 88 -0.52 -7.39 -8.16
CA ILE A 88 0.47 -6.51 -8.81
C ILE A 88 1.79 -7.25 -9.03
N THR A 89 2.19 -8.15 -8.10
CA THR A 89 3.37 -9.00 -8.27
C THR A 89 3.22 -9.93 -9.47
N LEU A 90 2.05 -10.57 -9.63
CA LEU A 90 1.77 -11.39 -10.82
C LEU A 90 1.80 -10.55 -12.09
N THR A 91 1.20 -9.34 -12.07
CA THR A 91 1.24 -8.44 -13.23
C THR A 91 2.69 -8.11 -13.63
N ALA A 92 3.57 -7.86 -12.66
CA ALA A 92 4.99 -7.62 -12.93
C ALA A 92 5.66 -8.87 -13.51
N ALA A 93 5.45 -10.04 -12.90
CA ALA A 93 6.02 -11.31 -13.38
C ALA A 93 5.59 -11.62 -14.83
N VAL A 94 4.30 -11.47 -15.14
CA VAL A 94 3.77 -11.67 -16.51
C VAL A 94 4.44 -10.71 -17.51
N ARG A 95 4.62 -9.45 -17.15
CA ARG A 95 5.30 -8.46 -18.02
C ARG A 95 6.77 -8.77 -18.26
N GLU A 96 7.43 -9.43 -17.31
CA GLU A 96 8.83 -9.86 -17.47
C GLU A 96 8.97 -11.28 -18.04
N GLY A 97 7.85 -11.96 -18.32
CA GLY A 97 7.86 -13.34 -18.85
C GLY A 97 8.26 -14.39 -17.80
N LEU A 98 8.09 -14.08 -16.51
CA LEU A 98 8.44 -14.96 -15.41
C LEU A 98 7.22 -15.73 -14.90
N LYS A 99 7.44 -16.93 -14.35
CA LYS A 99 6.42 -17.63 -13.57
C LYS A 99 6.16 -16.92 -12.25
N CYS A 100 4.96 -17.12 -11.69
CA CYS A 100 4.61 -16.56 -10.39
C CYS A 100 3.81 -17.58 -9.58
N ARG A 101 4.18 -17.79 -8.31
CA ARG A 101 3.51 -18.70 -7.38
C ARG A 101 3.12 -17.97 -6.10
N PHE A 102 1.96 -18.30 -5.53
CA PHE A 102 1.46 -17.67 -4.32
C PHE A 102 1.29 -18.64 -3.16
N VAL A 103 1.63 -18.14 -1.96
CA VAL A 103 1.13 -18.69 -0.70
C VAL A 103 0.01 -17.76 -0.21
N ILE A 104 -1.21 -18.25 -0.16
CA ILE A 104 -2.40 -17.49 0.27
C ILE A 104 -2.75 -17.88 1.70
N GLU A 105 -2.69 -16.89 2.61
CA GLU A 105 -3.10 -17.05 4.01
C GLU A 105 -4.61 -16.83 4.15
N GLU A 106 -5.32 -17.87 4.50
CA GLU A 106 -6.75 -17.81 4.77
C GLU A 106 -7.00 -17.35 6.21
N ARG A 107 -6.87 -16.03 6.45
CA ARG A 107 -7.02 -15.39 7.78
C ARG A 107 -8.42 -15.52 8.35
N VAL A 108 -9.41 -15.62 7.48
CA VAL A 108 -10.79 -15.93 7.82
C VAL A 108 -11.07 -17.31 7.22
N PRO A 109 -11.37 -18.34 8.02
CA PRO A 109 -11.64 -19.68 7.51
C PRO A 109 -12.73 -19.69 6.45
N GLY A 110 -12.50 -20.36 5.33
CA GLY A 110 -13.42 -20.45 4.20
C GLY A 110 -13.50 -19.18 3.34
N SER A 111 -12.58 -18.22 3.51
CA SER A 111 -12.58 -16.96 2.72
C SER A 111 -11.92 -17.09 1.34
N TYR A 112 -11.16 -18.14 1.09
CA TYR A 112 -10.61 -18.41 -0.23
C TYR A 112 -11.61 -19.17 -1.12
N SER A 113 -11.81 -18.69 -2.33
CA SER A 113 -12.58 -19.38 -3.37
C SER A 113 -11.91 -19.16 -4.71
N GLN A 114 -11.72 -20.24 -5.47
CA GLN A 114 -11.17 -20.16 -6.84
C GLN A 114 -12.06 -19.34 -7.79
N THR A 115 -13.35 -19.26 -7.50
CA THR A 115 -14.35 -18.55 -8.32
C THR A 115 -14.64 -17.14 -7.81
N ALA A 116 -13.93 -16.67 -6.77
CA ALA A 116 -14.15 -15.33 -6.24
C ALA A 116 -13.80 -14.24 -7.26
N SER A 117 -14.59 -13.17 -7.27
CA SER A 117 -14.31 -11.97 -8.07
C SER A 117 -13.12 -11.17 -7.55
N GLY A 118 -12.89 -9.98 -8.09
CA GLY A 118 -11.87 -9.06 -7.60
C GLY A 118 -10.44 -9.50 -7.98
N ASN A 119 -9.51 -9.39 -7.04
CA ASN A 119 -8.12 -9.75 -7.28
C ASN A 119 -7.95 -11.25 -7.58
N ASN A 120 -8.74 -12.12 -6.94
CA ASN A 120 -8.66 -13.56 -7.16
C ASN A 120 -8.99 -13.94 -8.61
N PHE A 121 -10.05 -13.38 -9.19
CA PHE A 121 -10.36 -13.53 -10.60
C PHE A 121 -9.16 -13.16 -11.50
N MET A 122 -8.49 -12.05 -11.18
CA MET A 122 -7.32 -11.59 -11.95
C MET A 122 -6.11 -12.52 -11.83
N PHE A 123 -5.94 -13.23 -10.70
CA PHE A 123 -4.86 -14.23 -10.58
C PHE A 123 -5.02 -15.32 -11.65
N HIS A 124 -6.24 -15.83 -11.78
CA HIS A 124 -6.53 -16.90 -12.75
C HIS A 124 -6.51 -16.37 -14.20
N LEU A 125 -7.06 -15.17 -14.44
CA LEU A 125 -7.05 -14.56 -15.78
C LEU A 125 -5.63 -14.32 -16.29
N MET A 126 -4.70 -13.91 -15.43
CA MET A 126 -3.29 -13.68 -15.78
C MET A 126 -2.43 -14.95 -15.77
N GLY A 127 -3.00 -16.12 -15.48
CA GLY A 127 -2.28 -17.39 -15.57
C GLY A 127 -1.28 -17.61 -14.43
N ILE A 128 -1.72 -17.46 -13.18
CA ILE A 128 -0.89 -17.83 -12.02
C ILE A 128 -0.41 -19.28 -12.12
N ASP A 129 0.89 -19.53 -11.92
CA ASP A 129 1.50 -20.86 -12.05
C ASP A 129 1.03 -21.83 -10.95
N ALA A 130 1.01 -21.37 -9.69
CA ALA A 130 0.49 -22.17 -8.57
C ALA A 130 0.00 -21.29 -7.43
N ILE A 131 -1.01 -21.79 -6.70
CA ILE A 131 -1.51 -21.22 -5.43
C ILE A 131 -1.52 -22.32 -4.38
N THR A 132 -0.83 -22.08 -3.27
CA THR A 132 -0.93 -22.90 -2.05
C THR A 132 -1.70 -22.11 -1.01
N VAL A 133 -2.82 -22.63 -0.52
CA VAL A 133 -3.62 -22.02 0.53
C VAL A 133 -3.21 -22.61 1.89
N VAL A 134 -2.94 -21.73 2.85
CA VAL A 134 -2.56 -22.11 4.21
C VAL A 134 -3.49 -21.45 5.24
N PRO A 135 -3.70 -22.08 6.42
CA PRO A 135 -4.54 -21.49 7.47
C PRO A 135 -4.00 -20.16 7.98
N GLY A 136 -4.89 -19.33 8.54
CA GLY A 136 -4.50 -18.11 9.23
C GLY A 136 -3.54 -18.36 10.40
N GLY A 137 -2.48 -17.54 10.51
CA GLY A 137 -1.43 -17.69 11.52
C GLY A 137 -0.30 -18.65 11.13
N SER A 138 -0.30 -19.19 9.90
CA SER A 138 0.81 -19.98 9.37
C SER A 138 2.08 -19.14 9.25
N ASP A 139 3.24 -19.80 9.39
CA ASP A 139 4.53 -19.17 9.09
C ASP A 139 4.67 -18.98 7.57
N MET A 140 4.36 -17.76 7.12
CA MET A 140 4.39 -17.43 5.71
C MET A 140 5.81 -17.43 5.12
N ALA A 141 6.83 -17.16 5.92
CA ALA A 141 8.21 -17.21 5.47
C ALA A 141 8.64 -18.66 5.21
N ALA A 142 8.34 -19.55 6.14
CA ALA A 142 8.60 -20.99 5.96
C ALA A 142 7.81 -21.58 4.77
N ALA A 143 6.54 -21.21 4.61
CA ALA A 143 5.72 -21.68 3.48
C ALA A 143 6.24 -21.19 2.12
N MET A 144 6.71 -19.95 2.02
CA MET A 144 7.35 -19.44 0.80
C MET A 144 8.71 -20.11 0.53
N ALA A 145 9.50 -20.36 1.57
CA ALA A 145 10.77 -21.09 1.46
C ALA A 145 10.55 -22.52 0.92
N GLN A 146 9.58 -23.23 1.47
CA GLN A 146 9.21 -24.56 0.97
C GLN A 146 8.79 -24.54 -0.51
N MET A 147 8.03 -23.52 -0.93
CA MET A 147 7.67 -23.34 -2.34
C MET A 147 8.90 -23.02 -3.21
N ALA A 148 9.86 -22.28 -2.68
CA ALA A 148 11.12 -22.00 -3.37
C ALA A 148 11.97 -23.28 -3.54
N ASP A 149 12.04 -24.13 -2.52
CA ASP A 149 12.73 -25.42 -2.61
C ASP A 149 12.09 -26.32 -3.69
N GLN A 150 10.76 -26.31 -3.82
CA GLN A 150 10.06 -27.03 -4.89
C GLN A 150 10.45 -26.51 -6.28
N VAL A 151 10.45 -25.17 -6.47
CA VAL A 151 10.91 -24.56 -7.73
C VAL A 151 12.36 -24.95 -8.04
N GLY A 152 13.24 -24.92 -7.05
CA GLY A 152 14.63 -25.37 -7.19
C GLY A 152 14.75 -26.84 -7.58
N ALA A 153 13.96 -27.71 -6.98
CA ALA A 153 13.91 -29.14 -7.33
C ALA A 153 13.38 -29.38 -8.76
N GLU A 154 12.53 -28.50 -9.27
CA GLU A 154 12.06 -28.50 -10.67
C GLU A 154 13.11 -27.91 -11.65
N GLY A 155 14.27 -27.47 -11.15
CA GLY A 155 15.34 -26.86 -11.94
C GLY A 155 15.18 -25.35 -12.22
N GLY A 156 14.18 -24.70 -11.58
CA GLY A 156 13.96 -23.26 -11.66
C GLY A 156 14.81 -22.45 -10.69
N LYS A 157 14.81 -21.12 -10.87
CA LYS A 157 15.51 -20.14 -10.05
C LYS A 157 14.49 -19.23 -9.34
N PRO A 158 14.06 -19.56 -8.11
CA PRO A 158 13.06 -18.79 -7.40
C PRO A 158 13.63 -17.49 -6.84
N TYR A 159 12.80 -16.43 -6.81
CA TYR A 159 13.04 -15.22 -6.05
C TYR A 159 11.83 -14.94 -5.15
N ILE A 160 12.07 -14.84 -3.84
CA ILE A 160 11.01 -14.60 -2.85
C ILE A 160 10.83 -13.11 -2.63
N ILE A 161 9.63 -12.60 -2.93
CA ILE A 161 9.20 -11.26 -2.57
C ILE A 161 8.40 -11.35 -1.26
N PRO A 162 8.84 -10.73 -0.16
CA PRO A 162 8.13 -10.81 1.11
C PRO A 162 6.74 -10.18 1.04
N GLY A 163 5.87 -10.54 1.97
CA GLY A 163 4.49 -10.05 2.03
C GLY A 163 4.41 -8.53 1.95
N GLY A 164 3.62 -8.03 0.98
CA GLY A 164 3.50 -6.61 0.70
C GLY A 164 4.73 -5.97 0.02
N GLY A 165 5.73 -6.75 -0.39
CA GLY A 165 6.99 -6.23 -0.94
C GLY A 165 7.74 -5.36 0.08
N SER A 166 7.68 -5.74 1.38
CA SER A 166 8.23 -4.95 2.47
C SER A 166 9.56 -5.53 2.93
N ASN A 167 10.61 -4.96 2.40
CA ASN A 167 12.02 -5.06 2.78
C ASN A 167 12.73 -3.81 2.29
N ALA A 168 14.00 -3.66 2.62
CA ALA A 168 14.79 -2.47 2.28
C ALA A 168 14.76 -2.13 0.77
N VAL A 169 14.88 -3.13 -0.10
CA VAL A 169 14.84 -2.97 -1.57
C VAL A 169 13.47 -2.46 -2.03
N GLY A 170 12.38 -3.07 -1.55
CA GLY A 170 11.03 -2.60 -1.85
C GLY A 170 10.75 -1.20 -1.32
N GLY A 171 11.32 -0.84 -0.17
CA GLY A 171 11.22 0.48 0.43
C GLY A 171 11.79 1.60 -0.45
N LEU A 172 12.80 1.31 -1.29
CA LEU A 172 13.34 2.26 -2.28
C LEU A 172 12.27 2.83 -3.21
N GLY A 173 11.23 2.06 -3.51
CA GLY A 173 10.10 2.55 -4.31
C GLY A 173 9.38 3.74 -3.67
N TYR A 174 9.36 3.82 -2.33
CA TYR A 174 8.79 4.95 -1.63
C TYR A 174 9.79 6.06 -1.29
N VAL A 175 11.07 5.77 -1.34
CA VAL A 175 12.12 6.81 -1.44
C VAL A 175 11.98 7.55 -2.77
N ALA A 176 11.79 6.83 -3.88
CA ALA A 176 11.52 7.42 -5.20
C ALA A 176 10.21 8.25 -5.20
N CYS A 177 9.16 7.77 -4.51
CA CYS A 177 7.92 8.54 -4.35
C CYS A 177 8.15 9.85 -3.58
N ALA A 178 9.00 9.85 -2.55
CA ALA A 178 9.33 11.07 -1.80
C ALA A 178 10.03 12.12 -2.70
N GLN A 179 10.94 11.69 -3.57
CA GLN A 179 11.58 12.57 -4.55
C GLN A 179 10.59 13.12 -5.57
N GLU A 180 9.69 12.27 -6.08
CA GLU A 180 8.62 12.66 -7.00
C GLU A 180 7.68 13.70 -6.35
N LEU A 181 7.27 13.49 -5.10
CA LEU A 181 6.44 14.44 -4.35
C LEU A 181 7.15 15.78 -4.15
N GLN A 182 8.43 15.77 -3.77
CA GLN A 182 9.22 16.99 -3.60
C GLN A 182 9.25 17.82 -4.89
N GLN A 183 9.47 17.17 -6.03
CA GLN A 183 9.46 17.82 -7.34
C GLN A 183 8.06 18.36 -7.66
N GLN A 184 6.99 17.58 -7.42
CA GLN A 184 5.62 18.04 -7.67
C GLN A 184 5.21 19.22 -6.78
N PHE A 185 5.63 19.24 -5.51
CA PHE A 185 5.39 20.38 -4.62
C PHE A 185 6.03 21.66 -5.16
N PHE A 186 7.25 21.53 -5.66
CA PHE A 186 7.96 22.67 -6.28
C PHE A 186 7.29 23.14 -7.59
N ASP A 187 7.05 22.21 -8.53
CA ASP A 187 6.55 22.52 -9.86
C ASP A 187 5.13 23.13 -9.84
N GLN A 188 4.31 22.68 -8.88
CA GLN A 188 2.92 23.12 -8.76
C GLN A 188 2.73 24.22 -7.69
N ALA A 189 3.81 24.68 -7.06
CA ALA A 189 3.79 25.65 -5.97
C ALA A 189 2.82 25.25 -4.83
N ILE A 190 2.82 23.95 -4.47
CA ILE A 190 1.96 23.37 -3.43
C ILE A 190 2.75 23.30 -2.13
N GLN A 191 2.12 23.74 -1.04
CA GLN A 191 2.60 23.49 0.32
C GLN A 191 1.69 22.44 0.96
N ILE A 192 2.28 21.31 1.38
CA ILE A 192 1.62 20.26 2.15
C ILE A 192 2.10 20.34 3.59
N ASP A 193 1.16 20.28 4.53
CA ASP A 193 1.45 20.35 5.96
C ASP A 193 1.57 18.96 6.59
N ARG A 194 0.93 17.93 5.98
CA ARG A 194 0.91 16.57 6.51
C ARG A 194 0.61 15.53 5.44
N VAL A 195 1.21 14.34 5.57
CA VAL A 195 0.90 13.18 4.73
C VAL A 195 0.18 12.12 5.55
N VAL A 196 -0.91 11.57 5.02
CA VAL A 196 -1.62 10.42 5.57
C VAL A 196 -1.44 9.22 4.64
N VAL A 197 -0.97 8.10 5.20
CA VAL A 197 -0.67 6.86 4.46
C VAL A 197 -1.19 5.64 5.19
N GLY A 198 -1.47 4.57 4.45
CA GLY A 198 -1.79 3.27 5.06
C GLY A 198 -0.56 2.58 5.62
N SER A 199 -0.69 2.08 6.85
CA SER A 199 0.35 1.34 7.55
C SER A 199 -0.11 -0.10 7.84
N GLY A 200 0.46 -1.06 7.10
CA GLY A 200 0.16 -2.48 7.23
C GLY A 200 1.43 -3.32 7.25
N SER A 201 1.97 -3.69 6.09
CA SER A 201 3.23 -4.44 5.97
C SER A 201 4.50 -3.59 6.15
N SER A 202 4.38 -2.34 6.60
CA SER A 202 5.42 -1.33 6.89
C SER A 202 6.15 -0.69 5.70
N GLY A 203 6.47 -1.38 4.64
CA GLY A 203 7.38 -0.88 3.60
C GLY A 203 6.95 0.39 2.83
N THR A 204 5.66 0.71 2.74
CA THR A 204 5.20 2.00 2.16
C THR A 204 5.44 3.15 3.13
N HIS A 205 5.02 2.98 4.37
CA HIS A 205 5.19 3.97 5.43
C HIS A 205 6.67 4.17 5.75
N GLY A 206 7.43 3.08 5.99
CA GLY A 206 8.87 3.14 6.28
C GLY A 206 9.69 3.73 5.14
N GLY A 207 9.40 3.35 3.89
CA GLY A 207 10.07 3.91 2.72
C GLY A 207 9.82 5.42 2.55
N LEU A 208 8.58 5.90 2.84
CA LEU A 208 8.29 7.34 2.85
C LEU A 208 9.04 8.07 3.97
N VAL A 209 9.06 7.51 5.19
CA VAL A 209 9.80 8.10 6.32
C VAL A 209 11.28 8.25 5.97
N ALA A 210 11.92 7.18 5.51
CA ALA A 210 13.31 7.23 5.07
C ALA A 210 13.53 8.22 3.90
N GLY A 211 12.61 8.21 2.93
CA GLY A 211 12.63 9.09 1.78
C GLY A 211 12.49 10.56 2.14
N PHE A 212 11.57 10.92 3.03
CA PHE A 212 11.35 12.30 3.48
C PHE A 212 12.57 12.81 4.27
N LEU A 213 13.03 12.05 5.25
CA LEU A 213 14.18 12.44 6.06
C LEU A 213 15.45 12.58 5.22
N GLY A 214 15.73 11.61 4.35
CA GLY A 214 16.93 11.63 3.52
C GLY A 214 16.93 12.69 2.42
N ASN A 215 15.76 13.19 2.00
CA ASN A 215 15.63 14.33 1.09
C ASN A 215 15.32 15.65 1.84
N HIS A 216 15.49 15.69 3.17
CA HIS A 216 15.25 16.85 4.02
C HIS A 216 13.83 17.44 3.93
N ILE A 217 12.83 16.62 3.62
CA ILE A 217 11.42 17.02 3.61
C ILE A 217 10.90 16.96 5.05
N LYS A 218 10.54 18.12 5.61
CA LYS A 218 10.10 18.26 7.01
C LYS A 218 8.58 18.16 7.18
N ILE A 219 7.90 17.36 6.36
CA ILE A 219 6.45 17.17 6.43
C ILE A 219 6.17 15.91 7.27
N PRO A 220 5.39 15.99 8.34
CA PRO A 220 5.02 14.83 9.16
C PRO A 220 4.22 13.80 8.35
N ILE A 221 4.51 12.52 8.59
CA ILE A 221 3.79 11.40 8.01
C ILE A 221 3.00 10.71 9.12
N VAL A 222 1.70 10.48 8.88
CA VAL A 222 0.81 9.76 9.78
C VAL A 222 0.34 8.47 9.10
N GLY A 223 0.71 7.34 9.67
CA GLY A 223 0.28 6.03 9.22
C GLY A 223 -1.05 5.63 9.86
N ILE A 224 -2.07 5.32 9.07
CA ILE A 224 -3.30 4.70 9.58
C ILE A 224 -3.13 3.19 9.53
N GLY A 225 -3.19 2.54 10.70
CA GLY A 225 -3.10 1.09 10.84
C GLY A 225 -4.27 0.37 10.15
N VAL A 226 -3.97 -0.70 9.39
CA VAL A 226 -4.98 -1.50 8.69
C VAL A 226 -5.12 -2.92 9.24
N SER A 227 -4.30 -3.30 10.22
CA SER A 227 -4.33 -4.66 10.80
C SER A 227 -3.71 -4.76 12.19
N ARG A 228 -3.11 -3.70 12.71
CA ARG A 228 -2.41 -3.65 14.02
C ARG A 228 -2.61 -2.31 14.66
N ASP A 229 -2.48 -2.28 15.96
CA ASP A 229 -2.46 -1.05 16.75
C ASP A 229 -1.07 -0.40 16.75
N PRO A 230 -0.95 0.88 17.10
CA PRO A 230 0.30 1.63 17.02
C PRO A 230 1.48 0.96 17.75
N ALA A 231 1.23 0.38 18.92
CA ALA A 231 2.26 -0.29 19.72
C ALA A 231 2.97 -1.41 18.98
N ASP A 232 2.24 -2.14 18.12
CA ASP A 232 2.79 -3.24 17.31
C ASP A 232 3.24 -2.76 15.93
N GLN A 233 2.63 -1.71 15.40
CA GLN A 233 2.89 -1.23 14.03
C GLN A 233 4.14 -0.34 13.95
N GLU A 234 4.33 0.58 14.90
CA GLU A 234 5.45 1.53 14.88
C GLU A 234 6.83 0.86 14.92
N PRO A 235 7.08 -0.19 15.74
CA PRO A 235 8.34 -0.89 15.71
C PRO A 235 8.68 -1.51 14.35
N LEU A 236 7.66 -2.02 13.64
CA LEU A 236 7.84 -2.61 12.30
C LEU A 236 8.16 -1.53 11.27
N VAL A 237 7.46 -0.39 11.32
CA VAL A 237 7.72 0.73 10.41
C VAL A 237 9.10 1.33 10.67
N PHE A 238 9.49 1.49 11.94
CA PHE A 238 10.80 1.98 12.33
C PHE A 238 11.92 1.05 11.80
N LYS A 239 11.79 -0.26 12.03
CA LYS A 239 12.73 -1.27 11.52
C LYS A 239 12.88 -1.19 10.01
N GLU A 240 11.77 -1.06 9.30
CA GLU A 240 11.76 -0.96 7.83
C GLU A 240 12.41 0.35 7.35
N ALA A 241 12.06 1.48 7.96
CA ALA A 241 12.64 2.77 7.62
C ALA A 241 14.16 2.80 7.83
N GLN A 242 14.64 2.22 8.95
CA GLN A 242 16.08 2.13 9.22
C GLN A 242 16.77 1.20 8.23
N ALA A 243 16.17 0.04 7.90
CA ALA A 243 16.73 -0.87 6.90
C ALA A 243 16.86 -0.23 5.51
N VAL A 244 15.89 0.63 5.13
CA VAL A 244 15.98 1.44 3.90
C VAL A 244 17.12 2.46 3.99
N ALA A 245 17.26 3.15 5.12
CA ALA A 245 18.31 4.13 5.35
C ALA A 245 19.71 3.48 5.32
N ASP A 246 19.84 2.30 5.94
CA ASP A 246 21.10 1.52 5.94
C ASP A 246 21.47 1.06 4.51
N LEU A 247 20.49 0.59 3.74
CA LEU A 247 20.69 0.18 2.35
C LEU A 247 21.15 1.33 1.45
N LEU A 248 20.66 2.54 1.72
CA LEU A 248 21.05 3.76 0.97
C LEU A 248 22.46 4.24 1.32
N ASP A 249 23.03 3.81 2.42
CA ASP A 249 24.37 4.15 2.91
C ASP A 249 24.66 5.67 2.94
N VAL A 250 23.66 6.44 3.37
CA VAL A 250 23.74 7.91 3.43
C VAL A 250 23.96 8.46 4.85
N GLY A 251 24.31 7.59 5.80
CA GLY A 251 24.53 7.97 7.19
C GLY A 251 23.26 8.45 7.91
N LEU A 252 22.07 8.08 7.43
CA LEU A 252 20.81 8.50 7.99
C LEU A 252 20.38 7.58 9.14
N THR A 253 20.21 8.16 10.33
CA THR A 253 19.55 7.49 11.46
C THR A 253 18.10 7.96 11.54
N ILE A 254 17.16 7.03 11.58
CA ILE A 254 15.74 7.34 11.68
C ILE A 254 15.39 7.68 13.14
N PRO A 255 14.93 8.88 13.46
CA PRO A 255 14.43 9.19 14.80
C PRO A 255 13.09 8.48 15.05
N ARG A 256 12.91 7.93 16.26
CA ARG A 256 11.69 7.17 16.56
C ARG A 256 10.41 8.00 16.43
N GLU A 257 10.48 9.27 16.80
CA GLU A 257 9.38 10.23 16.69
C GLU A 257 8.96 10.56 15.25
N ALA A 258 9.76 10.20 14.26
CA ALA A 258 9.38 10.32 12.85
C ALA A 258 8.37 9.25 12.41
N VAL A 259 8.22 8.19 13.20
CA VAL A 259 7.26 7.11 12.93
C VAL A 259 6.04 7.30 13.80
N VAL A 260 4.94 7.75 13.19
CA VAL A 260 3.66 7.99 13.86
C VAL A 260 2.61 7.10 13.24
N SER A 261 1.97 6.25 14.05
CA SER A 261 0.85 5.41 13.63
C SER A 261 -0.40 5.72 14.44
N VAL A 262 -1.56 5.60 13.81
CA VAL A 262 -2.88 5.74 14.43
C VAL A 262 -3.67 4.45 14.21
N GLY A 263 -4.25 3.92 15.27
CA GLY A 263 -5.11 2.74 15.26
C GLY A 263 -6.59 3.08 15.34
N GLY A 264 -7.42 2.04 15.62
CA GLY A 264 -8.85 2.23 15.88
C GLY A 264 -9.75 2.21 14.65
N TYR A 265 -9.22 2.07 13.44
CA TYR A 265 -9.99 2.12 12.18
C TYR A 265 -9.99 0.80 11.40
N TRP A 266 -9.19 -0.18 11.80
CA TRP A 266 -9.08 -1.47 11.11
C TRP A 266 -10.02 -2.54 11.64
N GLN A 267 -10.61 -2.33 12.83
CA GLN A 267 -11.51 -3.29 13.47
C GLN A 267 -12.76 -3.58 12.62
N PRO A 268 -13.42 -4.73 12.87
CA PRO A 268 -13.10 -5.73 13.90
C PRO A 268 -11.90 -6.61 13.56
N LYS A 269 -11.52 -6.71 12.28
CA LYS A 269 -10.40 -7.54 11.81
C LYS A 269 -9.91 -7.06 10.45
N TYR A 270 -8.67 -7.44 10.08
CA TYR A 270 -8.16 -7.26 8.72
C TYR A 270 -9.16 -7.82 7.69
N SER A 271 -9.39 -7.12 6.61
CA SER A 271 -10.34 -7.42 5.52
C SER A 271 -11.82 -7.51 5.91
N ILE A 272 -12.17 -7.41 7.18
CA ILE A 272 -13.58 -7.34 7.59
C ILE A 272 -14.04 -5.87 7.49
N PRO A 273 -15.15 -5.59 6.79
CA PRO A 273 -15.72 -4.26 6.67
C PRO A 273 -16.19 -3.67 8.01
N ASN A 274 -16.32 -2.34 8.07
CA ASN A 274 -16.99 -1.60 9.13
C ASN A 274 -17.69 -0.35 8.58
N ALA A 275 -18.61 0.21 9.34
CA ALA A 275 -19.47 1.33 8.91
C ALA A 275 -18.65 2.58 8.52
N ALA A 276 -17.57 2.90 9.26
CA ALA A 276 -16.69 4.04 8.96
C ALA A 276 -15.99 3.89 7.61
N MET A 277 -15.57 2.67 7.27
CA MET A 277 -14.99 2.36 5.96
C MET A 277 -16.02 2.53 4.84
N VAL A 278 -17.26 2.05 5.03
CA VAL A 278 -18.33 2.20 4.04
C VAL A 278 -18.63 3.68 3.80
N GLU A 279 -18.75 4.48 4.86
CA GLU A 279 -18.93 5.93 4.77
C GLU A 279 -17.79 6.57 3.94
N ALA A 280 -16.54 6.24 4.25
CA ALA A 280 -15.38 6.80 3.58
C ALA A 280 -15.36 6.45 2.07
N VAL A 281 -15.61 5.19 1.72
CA VAL A 281 -15.70 4.74 0.32
C VAL A 281 -16.80 5.49 -0.42
N GLN A 282 -18.00 5.59 0.16
CA GLN A 282 -19.13 6.28 -0.45
C GLN A 282 -18.91 7.79 -0.55
N MET A 283 -18.34 8.42 0.50
CA MET A 283 -18.10 9.87 0.51
C MET A 283 -17.15 10.27 -0.61
N LEU A 284 -15.99 9.62 -0.73
CA LEU A 284 -15.02 9.98 -1.77
C LEU A 284 -15.54 9.66 -3.18
N ALA A 285 -16.21 8.52 -3.35
CA ALA A 285 -16.79 8.15 -4.64
C ALA A 285 -17.85 9.15 -5.11
N ARG A 286 -18.71 9.62 -4.20
CA ARG A 286 -19.83 10.54 -4.52
C ARG A 286 -19.40 12.01 -4.68
N THR A 287 -18.26 12.38 -4.09
CA THR A 287 -17.77 13.76 -4.17
C THR A 287 -16.76 13.96 -5.28
N GLU A 288 -15.82 13.02 -5.47
CA GLU A 288 -14.70 13.18 -6.40
C GLU A 288 -14.65 12.10 -7.51
N ALA A 289 -15.57 11.12 -7.50
CA ALA A 289 -15.54 9.95 -8.39
C ALA A 289 -14.23 9.13 -8.27
N ILE A 290 -13.57 9.17 -7.10
CA ILE A 290 -12.38 8.39 -6.78
C ILE A 290 -12.80 7.20 -5.93
N LEU A 291 -12.40 5.98 -6.35
CA LEU A 291 -12.83 4.74 -5.73
C LEU A 291 -11.76 4.18 -4.78
N LEU A 292 -12.17 3.89 -3.57
CA LEU A 292 -11.35 3.26 -2.52
C LEU A 292 -11.68 1.78 -2.40
N ASP A 293 -10.69 0.96 -1.99
CA ASP A 293 -10.93 -0.43 -1.64
C ASP A 293 -11.35 -0.60 -0.17
N PRO A 294 -12.18 -1.61 0.16
CA PRO A 294 -12.66 -1.81 1.52
C PRO A 294 -11.61 -2.32 2.51
N VAL A 295 -10.53 -2.92 2.02
CA VAL A 295 -9.52 -3.58 2.87
C VAL A 295 -8.49 -2.58 3.41
N TYR A 296 -8.02 -1.67 2.55
CA TYR A 296 -6.95 -0.72 2.84
C TYR A 296 -7.42 0.72 2.75
N THR A 297 -7.59 1.25 1.54
CA THR A 297 -7.77 2.69 1.32
C THR A 297 -9.05 3.23 1.91
N GLY A 298 -10.11 2.45 1.97
CA GLY A 298 -11.35 2.83 2.68
C GLY A 298 -11.14 2.98 4.17
N LYS A 299 -10.41 2.04 4.83
CA LYS A 299 -10.09 2.15 6.26
C LYS A 299 -9.10 3.29 6.56
N ILE A 300 -8.15 3.53 5.66
CA ILE A 300 -7.21 4.66 5.79
C ILE A 300 -7.97 5.98 5.68
N MET A 301 -8.88 6.10 4.73
CA MET A 301 -9.72 7.30 4.57
C MET A 301 -10.69 7.46 5.74
N ALA A 302 -11.25 6.37 6.28
CA ALA A 302 -12.03 6.42 7.52
C ALA A 302 -11.21 6.97 8.68
N GLY A 303 -9.94 6.60 8.78
CA GLY A 303 -9.00 7.15 9.76
C GLY A 303 -8.78 8.65 9.56
N LEU A 304 -8.56 9.10 8.32
CA LEU A 304 -8.43 10.53 8.02
C LEU A 304 -9.69 11.31 8.40
N ILE A 305 -10.87 10.82 8.03
CA ILE A 305 -12.17 11.42 8.39
C ILE A 305 -12.34 11.48 9.91
N GLY A 306 -12.07 10.38 10.61
CA GLY A 306 -12.17 10.31 12.06
C GLY A 306 -11.23 11.29 12.76
N LEU A 307 -9.98 11.39 12.32
CA LEU A 307 -9.01 12.35 12.84
C LEU A 307 -9.46 13.80 12.59
N ALA A 308 -9.98 14.10 11.42
CA ALA A 308 -10.50 15.44 11.10
C ALA A 308 -11.66 15.82 12.03
N ARG A 309 -12.62 14.91 12.25
CA ARG A 309 -13.75 15.11 13.17
C ARG A 309 -13.36 15.27 14.64
N GLN A 310 -12.20 14.71 15.01
CA GLN A 310 -11.61 14.89 16.35
C GLN A 310 -10.79 16.18 16.48
N GLY A 311 -10.67 16.98 15.42
CA GLY A 311 -9.87 18.20 15.43
C GLY A 311 -8.36 17.97 15.40
N TYR A 312 -7.91 16.81 14.95
CA TYR A 312 -6.48 16.49 14.83
C TYR A 312 -5.77 17.40 13.81
N PHE A 313 -6.45 17.75 12.72
CA PHE A 313 -5.97 18.68 11.73
C PHE A 313 -6.49 20.09 12.02
N LYS A 314 -5.65 21.09 11.76
CA LYS A 314 -6.06 22.50 11.86
C LYS A 314 -7.02 22.84 10.72
N PRO A 315 -7.91 23.85 10.91
CA PRO A 315 -8.67 24.41 9.80
C PRO A 315 -7.77 24.84 8.65
N ASN A 316 -8.13 24.44 7.42
CA ASN A 316 -7.38 24.69 6.19
C ASN A 316 -5.98 24.06 6.10
N GLU A 317 -5.58 23.18 7.03
CA GLU A 317 -4.34 22.40 6.93
C GLU A 317 -4.32 21.60 5.60
N GLN A 318 -3.22 21.65 4.87
CA GLN A 318 -3.07 20.95 3.59
C GLN A 318 -2.64 19.52 3.85
N VAL A 319 -3.56 18.58 3.74
CA VAL A 319 -3.34 17.16 4.07
C VAL A 319 -3.31 16.33 2.79
N LEU A 320 -2.20 15.66 2.55
CA LEU A 320 -2.02 14.75 1.43
C LEU A 320 -2.41 13.33 1.84
N PHE A 321 -3.43 12.78 1.21
CA PHE A 321 -3.78 11.36 1.28
C PHE A 321 -3.06 10.59 0.18
N LEU A 322 -2.28 9.58 0.54
CA LEU A 322 -1.66 8.67 -0.42
C LEU A 322 -2.65 7.56 -0.79
N HIS A 323 -3.23 7.64 -1.98
CA HIS A 323 -4.15 6.63 -2.49
C HIS A 323 -3.39 5.44 -3.05
N THR A 324 -3.28 4.37 -2.27
CA THR A 324 -2.44 3.20 -2.56
C THR A 324 -3.08 2.17 -3.49
N GLY A 325 -4.22 2.45 -4.09
CA GLY A 325 -4.91 1.57 -5.04
C GLY A 325 -5.89 0.61 -4.37
N GLY A 326 -6.14 -0.54 -5.01
CA GLY A 326 -6.98 -1.60 -4.48
C GLY A 326 -8.30 -1.82 -5.21
N LEU A 327 -8.59 -1.07 -6.27
CA LEU A 327 -9.86 -1.10 -7.01
C LEU A 327 -10.42 -2.51 -7.28
N PRO A 328 -9.65 -3.52 -7.72
CA PRO A 328 -10.24 -4.82 -8.01
C PRO A 328 -10.89 -5.50 -6.81
N SER A 329 -10.38 -5.30 -5.60
CA SER A 329 -11.01 -5.90 -4.40
C SER A 329 -12.39 -5.32 -4.11
N LEU A 330 -12.71 -4.11 -4.60
CA LEU A 330 -14.02 -3.48 -4.43
C LEU A 330 -15.16 -4.38 -4.94
N HIS A 331 -14.95 -5.08 -6.05
CA HIS A 331 -15.94 -6.00 -6.63
C HIS A 331 -16.23 -7.23 -5.77
N ALA A 332 -15.37 -7.59 -4.84
CA ALA A 332 -15.64 -8.67 -3.88
C ALA A 332 -16.46 -8.19 -2.66
N TYR A 333 -16.81 -6.89 -2.58
CA TYR A 333 -17.50 -6.27 -1.45
C TYR A 333 -18.70 -5.40 -1.89
N GLU A 334 -19.27 -5.64 -3.06
CA GLU A 334 -20.30 -4.79 -3.67
C GLU A 334 -21.48 -4.54 -2.73
N ASP A 335 -22.06 -5.59 -2.15
CA ASP A 335 -23.23 -5.47 -1.28
C ASP A 335 -22.95 -4.64 -0.03
N VAL A 336 -21.74 -4.76 0.51
CA VAL A 336 -21.29 -3.99 1.68
C VAL A 336 -21.17 -2.51 1.34
N VAL A 337 -20.41 -2.18 0.29
CA VAL A 337 -20.14 -0.77 -0.05
C VAL A 337 -21.38 -0.04 -0.59
N LEU A 338 -22.36 -0.78 -1.11
CA LEU A 338 -23.65 -0.24 -1.52
C LEU A 338 -24.67 -0.18 -0.37
N GLY A 339 -24.32 -0.68 0.82
CA GLY A 339 -25.22 -0.69 1.98
C GLY A 339 -26.38 -1.67 1.85
N ARG A 340 -26.21 -2.75 1.08
CA ARG A 340 -27.21 -3.81 0.91
C ARG A 340 -27.16 -4.83 2.05
N VAL A 341 -26.06 -4.89 2.78
CA VAL A 341 -25.86 -5.69 3.99
C VAL A 341 -25.29 -4.80 5.10
N GLU A 342 -25.67 -5.09 6.34
CA GLU A 342 -25.15 -4.40 7.52
C GLU A 342 -23.73 -4.86 7.85
N VAL A 343 -22.92 -3.96 8.45
CA VAL A 343 -21.53 -4.18 8.87
C VAL A 343 -21.29 -3.68 10.28
#